data_572bec3df3f12b787f0042d6743615ed
#
_entry.id   572bec3df3f12b787f0042d6743615ed
#
_cell.length_a   1.000
_cell.length_b   1.000
_cell.length_c   1.000
_cell.angle_alpha   90.00
_cell.angle_beta   90.00
_cell.angle_gamma   90.00
#
_symmetry.space_group_name_H-M   'P 1'
#
loop_
_entity.id
_entity.type
_entity.pdbx_description
1 polymer ?
#
loop_
_entity_poly.entity_id
_entity_poly.type
_entity_poly.pdbx_seq_one_letter_code
_entity_poly.pdbx_strand_id
1 'polypeptide(L)'
;MKTLETAFAQMIREHKNTIYTVCFMFSKDSDEVNDLFQEVLINLWKGFESFEGKSKIDTWIWKVSFNTCIDQERKKKRHPSIPLSMGIDLFNDKDDDTRQVKMLYDRIHRLKPFDRAIVLLWLENMSYEEIAAIVGITAKNVGVRLYRIKEELKQMSNQ
;
A
#
# COMPACT_ATOMS: atom_id res chain seq x y z
N MET A 1 -14.85 -29.74 -9.42
CA MET A 1 -13.64 -29.51 -8.60
C MET A 1 -12.98 -28.20 -8.99
N LYS A 2 -12.71 -27.35 -8.01
CA LYS A 2 -11.96 -26.12 -8.25
C LYS A 2 -10.48 -26.48 -8.40
N THR A 3 -9.88 -26.09 -9.52
CA THR A 3 -8.45 -26.20 -9.69
C THR A 3 -7.76 -25.11 -8.84
N LEU A 4 -6.46 -25.28 -8.60
CA LEU A 4 -5.65 -24.26 -7.90
C LEU A 4 -5.72 -22.92 -8.63
N GLU A 5 -5.66 -22.96 -9.97
CA GLU A 5 -5.73 -21.76 -10.80
C GLU A 5 -7.07 -21.03 -10.65
N THR A 6 -8.18 -21.78 -10.64
CA THR A 6 -9.53 -21.22 -10.49
C THR A 6 -9.69 -20.59 -9.11
N ALA A 7 -9.22 -21.26 -8.05
CA ALA A 7 -9.27 -20.75 -6.69
C ALA A 7 -8.46 -19.48 -6.55
N PHE A 8 -7.26 -19.44 -7.16
CA PHE A 8 -6.40 -18.25 -7.15
C PHE A 8 -7.08 -17.09 -7.88
N ALA A 9 -7.62 -17.33 -9.06
CA ALA A 9 -8.28 -16.29 -9.84
C ALA A 9 -9.46 -15.68 -9.09
N GLN A 10 -10.22 -16.52 -8.37
CA GLN A 10 -11.34 -16.04 -7.57
C GLN A 10 -10.86 -15.19 -6.40
N MET A 11 -9.81 -15.62 -5.72
CA MET A 11 -9.21 -14.84 -4.63
C MET A 11 -8.77 -13.46 -5.12
N ILE A 12 -8.10 -13.41 -6.28
CA ILE A 12 -7.65 -12.13 -6.84
C ILE A 12 -8.85 -11.23 -7.16
N ARG A 13 -9.90 -11.77 -7.73
CA ARG A 13 -11.10 -10.97 -8.02
C ARG A 13 -11.71 -10.37 -6.75
N GLU A 14 -11.74 -11.14 -5.67
CA GLU A 14 -12.29 -10.69 -4.38
C GLU A 14 -11.42 -9.65 -3.69
N HIS A 15 -10.09 -9.69 -3.90
CA HIS A 15 -9.13 -8.84 -3.19
C HIS A 15 -8.40 -7.85 -4.09
N LYS A 16 -8.85 -7.70 -5.32
CA LYS A 16 -8.23 -6.82 -6.31
C LYS A 16 -8.08 -5.39 -5.82
N ASN A 17 -9.12 -4.86 -5.18
CA ASN A 17 -9.11 -3.48 -4.68
C ASN A 17 -8.06 -3.30 -3.58
N THR A 18 -7.89 -4.28 -2.70
CA THR A 18 -6.86 -4.27 -1.67
C THR A 18 -5.48 -4.18 -2.28
N ILE A 19 -5.21 -5.01 -3.29
CA ILE A 19 -3.90 -5.03 -3.95
C ILE A 19 -3.62 -3.69 -4.63
N TYR A 20 -4.59 -3.14 -5.37
CA TYR A 20 -4.43 -1.83 -6.01
C TYR A 20 -4.22 -0.73 -4.97
N THR A 21 -4.94 -0.78 -3.84
CA THR A 21 -4.78 0.20 -2.77
C THR A 21 -3.32 0.24 -2.29
N VAL A 22 -2.72 -0.92 -2.04
CA VAL A 22 -1.32 -0.99 -1.63
C VAL A 22 -0.40 -0.43 -2.72
N CYS A 23 -0.63 -0.82 -3.97
CA CYS A 23 0.20 -0.33 -5.09
C CYS A 23 0.13 1.19 -5.22
N PHE A 24 -1.05 1.79 -5.04
CA PHE A 24 -1.21 3.25 -5.05
C PHE A 24 -0.49 3.93 -3.89
N MET A 25 -0.24 3.23 -2.79
CA MET A 25 0.57 3.77 -1.69
C MET A 25 2.00 4.06 -2.13
N PHE A 26 2.48 3.35 -3.15
CA PHE A 26 3.88 3.41 -3.56
C PHE A 26 4.10 4.15 -4.88
N SER A 27 3.06 4.43 -5.64
CA SER A 27 3.18 5.17 -6.89
C SER A 27 1.90 5.89 -7.24
N LYS A 28 2.04 7.04 -7.92
CA LYS A 28 0.94 7.78 -8.52
C LYS A 28 0.84 7.54 -10.03
N ASP A 29 1.84 6.90 -10.62
CA ASP A 29 1.89 6.62 -12.05
C ASP A 29 1.12 5.32 -12.34
N SER A 30 0.12 5.39 -13.24
CA SER A 30 -0.72 4.24 -13.53
C SER A 30 0.05 3.08 -14.14
N ASP A 31 1.05 3.34 -14.97
CA ASP A 31 1.88 2.28 -15.55
C ASP A 31 2.69 1.57 -14.47
N GLU A 32 3.27 2.34 -13.54
CA GLU A 32 4.02 1.79 -12.42
C GLU A 32 3.12 1.01 -11.47
N VAL A 33 1.90 1.50 -11.21
CA VAL A 33 0.92 0.80 -10.38
C VAL A 33 0.57 -0.55 -11.03
N ASN A 34 0.37 -0.58 -12.34
CA ASN A 34 0.08 -1.83 -13.04
C ASN A 34 1.25 -2.81 -12.97
N ASP A 35 2.48 -2.33 -13.09
CA ASP A 35 3.67 -3.16 -12.95
C ASP A 35 3.78 -3.73 -11.53
N LEU A 36 3.53 -2.91 -10.51
CA LEU A 36 3.51 -3.36 -9.12
C LEU A 36 2.41 -4.41 -8.90
N PHE A 37 1.24 -4.18 -9.47
CA PHE A 37 0.13 -5.12 -9.37
C PHE A 37 0.53 -6.48 -9.93
N GLN A 38 1.17 -6.51 -11.09
CA GLN A 38 1.63 -7.76 -11.70
C GLN A 38 2.67 -8.46 -10.84
N GLU A 39 3.62 -7.72 -10.26
CA GLU A 39 4.63 -8.29 -9.35
C GLU A 39 3.97 -8.90 -8.11
N VAL A 40 2.95 -8.22 -7.57
CA VAL A 40 2.20 -8.75 -6.44
C VAL A 40 1.51 -10.05 -6.81
N LEU A 41 0.88 -10.10 -7.99
CA LEU A 41 0.20 -11.32 -8.45
C LEU A 41 1.18 -12.49 -8.55
N ILE A 42 2.38 -12.24 -9.08
CA ILE A 42 3.42 -13.28 -9.18
C ILE A 42 3.78 -13.80 -7.78
N ASN A 43 3.99 -12.92 -6.84
CA ASN A 43 4.39 -13.30 -5.48
C ASN A 43 3.25 -14.00 -4.73
N LEU A 44 2.01 -13.55 -4.93
CA LEU A 44 0.85 -14.23 -4.36
C LEU A 44 0.71 -15.65 -4.93
N TRP A 45 0.91 -15.81 -6.24
CA TRP A 45 0.85 -17.12 -6.88
C TRP A 45 1.91 -18.06 -6.31
N LYS A 46 3.13 -17.58 -6.14
CA LYS A 46 4.23 -18.38 -5.58
C LYS A 46 3.92 -18.87 -4.16
N GLY A 47 3.22 -18.08 -3.38
CA GLY A 47 2.91 -18.43 -2.00
C GLY A 47 1.53 -19.04 -1.80
N PHE A 48 0.69 -19.08 -2.82
CA PHE A 48 -0.71 -19.47 -2.66
C PHE A 48 -0.87 -20.93 -2.23
N GLU A 49 -0.13 -21.83 -2.85
CA GLU A 49 -0.20 -23.25 -2.54
C GLU A 49 0.29 -23.54 -1.11
N SER A 50 1.30 -22.80 -0.66
CA SER A 50 1.88 -22.98 0.68
C SER A 50 1.16 -22.17 1.76
N PHE A 51 0.15 -21.39 1.41
CA PHE A 51 -0.64 -20.65 2.40
C PHE A 51 -1.49 -21.62 3.20
N GLU A 52 -1.16 -21.78 4.49
CA GLU A 52 -1.74 -22.81 5.37
C GLU A 52 -2.80 -22.23 6.30
N GLY A 53 -3.28 -21.03 6.06
CA GLY A 53 -4.29 -20.41 6.90
C GLY A 53 -3.79 -19.96 8.27
N LYS A 54 -2.47 -19.77 8.43
CA LYS A 54 -1.87 -19.29 9.68
C LYS A 54 -2.27 -17.87 10.03
N SER A 55 -2.73 -17.12 9.05
CA SER A 55 -3.28 -15.78 9.23
C SER A 55 -4.55 -15.68 8.39
N LYS A 56 -5.31 -14.61 8.59
CA LYS A 56 -6.44 -14.32 7.72
C LYS A 56 -5.91 -14.06 6.32
N ILE A 57 -6.65 -14.51 5.30
CA ILE A 57 -6.25 -14.31 3.91
C ILE A 57 -6.06 -12.82 3.60
N ASP A 58 -6.90 -11.97 4.15
CA ASP A 58 -6.79 -10.52 3.98
C ASP A 58 -5.43 -10.01 4.46
N THR A 59 -5.02 -10.40 5.66
CA THR A 59 -3.72 -10.01 6.24
C THR A 59 -2.58 -10.51 5.37
N TRP A 60 -2.66 -11.73 4.89
CA TRP A 60 -1.64 -12.30 4.01
C TRP A 60 -1.50 -11.51 2.71
N ILE A 61 -2.63 -11.14 2.10
CA ILE A 61 -2.62 -10.36 0.86
C ILE A 61 -2.03 -8.97 1.10
N TRP A 62 -2.42 -8.30 2.18
CA TRP A 62 -1.83 -7.01 2.55
C TRP A 62 -0.32 -7.13 2.72
N LYS A 63 0.13 -8.16 3.43
CA LYS A 63 1.55 -8.38 3.73
C LYS A 63 2.37 -8.65 2.47
N VAL A 64 1.90 -9.55 1.60
CA VAL A 64 2.59 -9.86 0.35
C VAL A 64 2.63 -8.64 -0.55
N SER A 65 1.52 -7.92 -0.67
CA SER A 65 1.44 -6.70 -1.47
C SER A 65 2.41 -5.64 -0.96
N PHE A 66 2.41 -5.39 0.34
CA PHE A 66 3.29 -4.42 0.97
C PHE A 66 4.76 -4.79 0.76
N ASN A 67 5.14 -6.04 1.05
CA ASN A 67 6.52 -6.48 0.92
C ASN A 67 7.01 -6.40 -0.53
N THR A 68 6.16 -6.75 -1.48
CA THR A 68 6.49 -6.63 -2.91
C THR A 68 6.79 -5.18 -3.28
N CYS A 69 5.92 -4.27 -2.87
CA CYS A 69 6.09 -2.85 -3.19
C CYS A 69 7.32 -2.25 -2.51
N ILE A 70 7.59 -2.62 -1.26
CA ILE A 70 8.79 -2.18 -0.55
C ILE A 70 10.06 -2.66 -1.26
N ASP A 71 10.08 -3.91 -1.71
CA ASP A 71 11.22 -4.46 -2.43
C ASP A 71 11.46 -3.74 -3.75
N GLN A 72 10.40 -3.43 -4.48
CA GLN A 72 10.51 -2.67 -5.73
C GLN A 72 11.00 -1.25 -5.47
N GLU A 73 10.56 -0.62 -4.39
CA GLU A 73 11.01 0.72 -3.99
C GLU A 73 12.51 0.73 -3.67
N ARG A 74 12.99 -0.31 -3.00
CA ARG A 74 14.43 -0.46 -2.71
C ARG A 74 15.25 -0.60 -3.99
N LYS A 75 14.75 -1.35 -4.97
CA LYS A 75 15.41 -1.49 -6.27
C LYS A 75 15.46 -0.16 -7.01
N LYS A 76 14.41 0.65 -6.92
CA LYS A 76 14.35 1.98 -7.50
C LYS A 76 15.42 2.92 -6.94
N LYS A 77 15.69 2.85 -5.65
CA LYS A 77 16.74 3.69 -5.02
C LYS A 77 18.12 3.38 -5.55
N ARG A 78 18.34 2.14 -6.01
CA ARG A 78 19.61 1.76 -6.65
C ARG A 78 19.72 2.30 -8.07
N HIS A 79 18.59 2.54 -8.73
CA HIS A 79 18.50 3.05 -10.09
C HIS A 79 17.46 4.18 -10.11
N PRO A 80 17.87 5.38 -9.63
CA PRO A 80 16.90 6.47 -9.57
C PRO A 80 16.42 6.85 -10.97
N SER A 81 15.13 6.61 -11.19
CA SER A 81 14.47 7.12 -12.38
C SER A 81 13.91 8.51 -12.06
N ILE A 82 13.83 9.36 -13.08
CA ILE A 82 13.20 10.67 -12.95
C ILE A 82 11.73 10.45 -12.59
N PRO A 83 11.25 10.98 -11.45
CA PRO A 83 9.84 10.81 -11.11
C PRO A 83 8.99 11.55 -12.13
N LEU A 84 8.21 10.79 -12.88
CA LEU A 84 7.17 11.35 -13.73
C LEU A 84 6.06 11.85 -12.81
N SER A 85 5.90 13.16 -12.75
CA SER A 85 4.91 13.80 -11.90
C SER A 85 3.51 13.77 -12.51
N MET A 86 3.12 12.62 -13.03
CA MET A 86 1.75 12.47 -13.53
C MET A 86 0.93 11.76 -12.46
N GLY A 87 0.35 12.58 -11.58
CA GLY A 87 -0.54 12.05 -10.56
C GLY A 87 -1.77 11.42 -11.18
N ILE A 88 -2.11 10.22 -10.71
CA ILE A 88 -3.42 9.67 -11.00
C ILE A 88 -4.42 10.56 -10.27
N ASP A 89 -5.30 11.18 -11.04
CA ASP A 89 -6.34 12.02 -10.45
C ASP A 89 -7.42 11.07 -9.89
N LEU A 90 -7.21 10.64 -8.66
CA LEU A 90 -8.17 9.78 -7.96
C LEU A 90 -9.44 10.52 -7.57
N PHE A 91 -9.40 11.84 -7.60
CA PHE A 91 -10.50 12.70 -7.15
C PHE A 91 -10.78 13.77 -8.20
N ASN A 92 -11.84 13.56 -8.97
CA ASN A 92 -12.26 14.49 -10.02
C ASN A 92 -13.26 15.54 -9.53
N ASP A 93 -13.45 15.67 -8.23
CA ASP A 93 -14.45 16.59 -7.68
C ASP A 93 -13.84 17.94 -7.29
N LYS A 94 -14.60 19.00 -7.53
CA LYS A 94 -14.22 20.37 -7.21
C LYS A 94 -14.72 20.82 -5.84
N ASP A 95 -15.13 19.86 -4.99
CA ASP A 95 -15.63 20.12 -3.66
C ASP A 95 -14.49 20.50 -2.71
N ASP A 96 -14.75 21.37 -1.74
CA ASP A 96 -13.77 21.79 -0.74
C ASP A 96 -13.27 20.62 0.10
N ASP A 97 -14.17 19.68 0.46
CA ASP A 97 -13.79 18.47 1.20
C ASP A 97 -12.83 17.60 0.39
N THR A 98 -13.08 17.47 -0.92
CA THR A 98 -12.22 16.73 -1.83
C THR A 98 -10.85 17.38 -1.94
N ARG A 99 -10.81 18.71 -1.96
CA ARG A 99 -9.54 19.46 -2.00
C ARG A 99 -8.71 19.20 -0.75
N GLN A 100 -9.32 19.20 0.43
CA GLN A 100 -8.63 18.92 1.68
C GLN A 100 -8.11 17.49 1.73
N VAL A 101 -8.91 16.53 1.27
CA VAL A 101 -8.49 15.12 1.18
C VAL A 101 -7.31 14.99 0.21
N LYS A 102 -7.40 15.64 -0.95
CA LYS A 102 -6.31 15.63 -1.93
C LYS A 102 -5.02 16.20 -1.35
N MET A 103 -5.11 17.32 -0.63
CA MET A 103 -3.95 17.92 0.03
C MET A 103 -3.33 16.98 1.05
N LEU A 104 -4.16 16.28 1.82
CA LEU A 104 -3.67 15.29 2.78
C LEU A 104 -2.92 14.17 2.07
N TYR A 105 -3.50 13.60 1.00
CA TYR A 105 -2.84 12.52 0.24
C TYR A 105 -1.55 13.00 -0.41
N ASP A 106 -1.51 14.24 -0.89
CA ASP A 106 -0.27 14.83 -1.44
C ASP A 106 0.83 14.90 -0.39
N ARG A 107 0.47 15.29 0.84
CA ARG A 107 1.42 15.31 1.96
C ARG A 107 1.88 13.91 2.33
N ILE A 108 0.93 12.96 2.37
CA ILE A 108 1.24 11.55 2.67
C ILE A 108 2.24 11.00 1.65
N HIS A 109 2.09 11.36 0.37
CA HIS A 109 3.00 10.90 -0.68
C HIS A 109 4.41 11.50 -0.58
N ARG A 110 4.60 12.55 0.22
CA ARG A 110 5.94 13.10 0.50
C ARG A 110 6.64 12.36 1.63
N LEU A 111 5.94 11.53 2.37
CA LEU A 111 6.54 10.68 3.39
C LEU A 111 7.40 9.59 2.75
N LYS A 112 8.32 9.04 3.53
CA LYS A 112 9.05 7.84 3.11
C LYS A 112 8.05 6.69 2.90
N PRO A 113 8.35 5.77 1.97
CA PRO A 113 7.38 4.71 1.62
C PRO A 113 6.87 3.90 2.81
N PHE A 114 7.74 3.57 3.77
CA PHE A 114 7.34 2.79 4.94
C PHE A 114 6.33 3.55 5.81
N ASP A 115 6.62 4.83 6.09
CA ASP A 115 5.72 5.68 6.88
C ASP A 115 4.43 5.96 6.16
N ARG A 116 4.50 6.14 4.84
CA ARG A 116 3.33 6.32 3.99
C ARG A 116 2.39 5.13 4.11
N ALA A 117 2.94 3.93 4.02
CA ALA A 117 2.14 2.71 4.13
C ALA A 117 1.46 2.61 5.50
N ILE A 118 2.18 2.91 6.56
CA ILE A 118 1.62 2.84 7.93
C ILE A 118 0.43 3.78 8.08
N VAL A 119 0.56 5.03 7.66
CA VAL A 119 -0.53 6.00 7.83
C VAL A 119 -1.72 5.64 6.92
N LEU A 120 -1.48 5.14 5.72
CA LEU A 120 -2.57 4.75 4.82
C LEU A 120 -3.31 3.52 5.34
N LEU A 121 -2.60 2.55 5.92
CA LEU A 121 -3.25 1.40 6.58
C LEU A 121 -4.09 1.86 7.78
N TRP A 122 -3.59 2.82 8.55
CA TRP A 122 -4.34 3.39 9.66
C TRP A 122 -5.61 4.09 9.17
N LEU A 123 -5.55 4.80 8.05
CA LEU A 123 -6.72 5.44 7.46
C LEU A 123 -7.75 4.43 6.94
N GLU A 124 -7.33 3.18 6.71
CA GLU A 124 -8.23 2.07 6.38
C GLU A 124 -8.85 1.44 7.62
N ASN A 125 -8.76 2.10 8.77
CA ASN A 125 -9.32 1.67 10.05
C ASN A 125 -8.70 0.38 10.61
N MET A 126 -7.46 0.10 10.24
CA MET A 126 -6.75 -1.05 10.79
C MET A 126 -6.24 -0.75 12.18
N SER A 127 -6.28 -1.76 13.05
CA SER A 127 -5.70 -1.66 14.39
C SER A 127 -4.17 -1.65 14.32
N TYR A 128 -3.54 -1.20 15.39
CA TYR A 128 -2.07 -1.21 15.47
C TYR A 128 -1.53 -2.63 15.33
N GLU A 129 -2.23 -3.62 15.87
CA GLU A 129 -1.86 -5.03 15.78
C GLU A 129 -1.91 -5.53 14.34
N GLU A 130 -2.96 -5.15 13.60
CA GLU A 130 -3.10 -5.52 12.20
C GLU A 130 -2.01 -4.88 11.34
N ILE A 131 -1.75 -3.58 11.57
CA ILE A 131 -0.67 -2.87 10.85
C ILE A 131 0.67 -3.52 11.17
N ALA A 132 0.93 -3.81 12.44
CA ALA A 132 2.17 -4.46 12.89
C ALA A 132 2.40 -5.78 12.16
N ALA A 133 1.36 -6.59 12.02
CA ALA A 133 1.45 -7.87 11.32
C ALA A 133 1.80 -7.69 9.83
N ILE A 134 1.30 -6.64 9.21
CA ILE A 134 1.53 -6.37 7.79
C ILE A 134 2.95 -5.83 7.55
N VAL A 135 3.36 -4.83 8.32
CA VAL A 135 4.62 -4.12 8.07
C VAL A 135 5.82 -4.71 8.81
N GLY A 136 5.60 -5.65 9.73
CA GLY A 136 6.68 -6.40 10.37
C GLY A 136 7.36 -5.70 11.54
N ILE A 137 6.63 -4.85 12.26
CA ILE A 137 7.12 -4.23 13.50
C ILE A 137 6.14 -4.52 14.63
N THR A 138 6.46 -4.10 15.87
CA THR A 138 5.54 -4.29 16.99
C THR A 138 4.41 -3.27 16.95
N ALA A 139 3.28 -3.61 17.60
CA ALA A 139 2.14 -2.69 17.72
C ALA A 139 2.55 -1.40 18.44
N LYS A 140 3.42 -1.52 19.46
CA LYS A 140 3.98 -0.36 20.16
C LYS A 140 4.72 0.57 19.21
N ASN A 141 5.55 0.00 18.33
CA ASN A 141 6.32 0.77 17.36
C ASN A 141 5.41 1.41 16.29
N VAL A 142 4.33 0.75 15.91
CA VAL A 142 3.31 1.35 15.05
C VAL A 142 2.77 2.63 15.68
N GLY A 143 2.41 2.58 16.95
CA GLY A 143 1.90 3.76 17.67
C GLY A 143 2.92 4.89 17.73
N VAL A 144 4.17 4.57 18.03
CA VAL A 144 5.26 5.57 18.08
C VAL A 144 5.45 6.21 16.71
N ARG A 145 5.51 5.41 15.65
CA ARG A 145 5.69 5.91 14.29
C ARG A 145 4.52 6.77 13.84
N LEU A 146 3.29 6.34 14.14
CA LEU A 146 2.10 7.13 13.79
C LEU A 146 2.11 8.50 14.45
N TYR A 147 2.53 8.57 15.71
CA TYR A 147 2.65 9.86 16.39
C TYR A 147 3.62 10.78 15.63
N ARG A 148 4.80 10.28 15.28
CA ARG A 148 5.80 11.05 14.53
C ARG A 148 5.29 11.44 13.15
N ILE A 149 4.61 10.52 12.47
CA ILE A 149 4.07 10.76 11.13
C ILE A 149 3.03 11.88 11.19
N LYS A 150 2.13 11.85 12.17
CA LYS A 150 1.11 12.89 12.35
C LYS A 150 1.75 14.25 12.59
N GLU A 151 2.80 14.31 13.41
CA GLU A 151 3.52 15.54 13.67
C GLU A 151 4.23 16.04 12.41
N GLU A 152 4.86 15.14 11.66
CA GLU A 152 5.52 15.49 10.40
C GLU A 152 4.52 16.05 9.38
N LEU A 153 3.34 15.42 9.27
CA LEU A 153 2.29 15.90 8.37
C LEU A 153 1.80 17.30 8.75
N LYS A 154 1.69 17.59 10.04
CA LYS A 154 1.31 18.92 10.51
C LYS A 154 2.34 19.98 10.17
N GLN A 155 3.62 19.61 10.15
CA GLN A 155 4.72 20.52 9.84
C GLN A 155 4.87 20.78 8.35
N MET A 156 4.30 19.95 7.50
CA MET A 156 4.40 20.12 6.06
C MET A 156 3.62 21.34 5.62
N SER A 157 4.26 22.17 4.78
CA SER A 157 3.62 23.35 4.22
C SER A 157 2.71 22.98 3.06
N ASN A 158 1.72 23.82 2.81
CA ASN A 158 0.80 23.67 1.68
C ASN A 158 1.46 24.17 0.39
N GLN A 159 2.49 23.48 -0.06
CA GLN A 159 3.12 23.80 -1.34
C GLN A 159 2.61 22.91 -2.44
#